data_045b7e1e3f1da173ce99f03e11756f5e
#
_entry.id   045b7e1e3f1da173ce99f03e11756f5e
#
_cell.length_a   1.000
_cell.length_b   1.000
_cell.length_c   1.000
_cell.angle_alpha   90.00
_cell.angle_beta   90.00
_cell.angle_gamma   90.00
#
_symmetry.space_group_name_H-M   'P 1'
#
loop_
_entity.id
_entity.type
_entity.pdbx_description
1 polymer ?
#
loop_
_entity_poly.entity_id
_entity_poly.type
_entity_poly.pdbx_seq_one_letter_code
_entity_poly.pdbx_strand_id
1 'polypeptide(L)'
;MSTLSTTTASASASATGPRPAEATPAKGAPARNRMNAEIQGFRGTAALLTVVFHVWQQYFTYDRDGAHSPVPNRYANALVSLEVIDFFFVLSAYLLTLSYARAAIDGGSTRPGRVFLFRRAIRIIPLYFLAVTFVWATRNPTLPGEWSDLVRHLTFTQVFDQEQIFYTIGPTWSLSLEIMFYVVLVALGPLAARACRPLRRRASRVAVCAVGCALLYIGPFIWIAVARYGLDIPHTEWPVFFGPQARFGGFAAGMGLAVLMIALGDRGLLHAKVAIPLRVAAVVGLYLLSLCGTEAEDFLTTFYHPLSALLWMVLLYSTIHVQRRGRWHRCLTVRWLTGVGLASYSLFVWHEPIMLALYNAGLLPPDGQEGFPLAVVIVMVVAVAGAAVSYWVIEYPASLLGKLKDGRGRPRDFYPEAAGQG
;
A
#
# COMPACT_ATOMS: atom_id res chain seq x y z
N MET A 1 -55.91 52.05 -58.77
CA MET A 1 -56.70 51.77 -57.56
C MET A 1 -55.72 51.25 -56.56
N SER A 2 -55.27 52.16 -55.65
CA SER A 2 -55.64 52.20 -54.26
C SER A 2 -55.09 50.98 -53.49
N THR A 3 -54.27 51.10 -52.55
CA THR A 3 -53.80 51.91 -51.45
C THR A 3 -53.20 50.92 -50.49
N LEU A 4 -52.32 51.13 -49.72
CA LEU A 4 -51.91 51.89 -48.59
C LEU A 4 -50.66 51.31 -47.98
N SER A 5 -49.74 52.17 -47.76
CA SER A 5 -48.55 52.03 -46.94
C SER A 5 -48.94 51.86 -45.45
N THR A 6 -48.26 51.00 -44.76
CA THR A 6 -48.09 51.12 -43.31
C THR A 6 -46.68 50.69 -42.90
N THR A 7 -45.96 51.70 -42.48
CA THR A 7 -44.66 51.65 -41.82
C THR A 7 -44.83 51.12 -40.39
N THR A 8 -44.10 50.08 -40.03
CA THR A 8 -43.94 49.76 -38.61
C THR A 8 -42.44 49.73 -38.27
N ALA A 9 -42.05 50.65 -37.45
CA ALA A 9 -40.75 50.76 -36.84
C ALA A 9 -40.48 49.58 -35.88
N SER A 10 -39.42 48.82 -36.15
CA SER A 10 -38.96 47.79 -35.23
C SER A 10 -37.91 48.39 -34.33
N ALA A 11 -38.23 48.56 -33.05
CA ALA A 11 -37.31 48.89 -31.99
C ALA A 11 -36.53 47.64 -31.59
N SER A 12 -35.22 47.67 -31.85
CA SER A 12 -34.27 46.63 -31.39
C SER A 12 -34.02 46.85 -29.86
N ALA A 13 -34.68 46.09 -29.01
CA ALA A 13 -34.31 45.95 -27.60
C ALA A 13 -33.18 44.94 -27.46
N SER A 14 -31.96 45.42 -27.20
CA SER A 14 -30.82 44.59 -26.81
C SER A 14 -31.08 44.03 -25.41
N ALA A 15 -31.53 42.79 -25.34
CA ALA A 15 -31.58 42.03 -24.10
C ALA A 15 -30.16 41.58 -23.73
N THR A 16 -29.46 42.36 -22.90
CA THR A 16 -28.28 41.89 -22.15
C THR A 16 -28.73 40.94 -21.06
N GLY A 17 -28.80 39.65 -21.40
CA GLY A 17 -28.96 38.60 -20.41
C GLY A 17 -27.78 38.58 -19.45
N PRO A 18 -27.98 38.28 -18.16
CA PRO A 18 -26.88 38.22 -17.21
C PRO A 18 -25.89 37.13 -17.67
N ARG A 19 -24.60 37.50 -17.79
CA ARG A 19 -23.52 36.56 -17.97
C ARG A 19 -23.62 35.47 -16.89
N PRO A 20 -23.43 34.17 -17.23
CA PRO A 20 -23.33 33.14 -16.23
C PRO A 20 -22.18 33.54 -15.28
N ALA A 21 -22.50 33.67 -14.01
CA ALA A 21 -21.52 33.91 -12.98
C ALA A 21 -20.45 32.81 -13.09
N GLU A 22 -19.18 33.20 -13.31
CA GLU A 22 -18.05 32.32 -13.19
C GLU A 22 -18.18 31.59 -11.85
N ALA A 23 -18.37 30.28 -11.91
CA ALA A 23 -18.45 29.45 -10.73
C ALA A 23 -17.14 29.57 -9.96
N THR A 24 -17.16 30.39 -8.92
CA THR A 24 -16.08 30.49 -7.95
C THR A 24 -15.72 29.07 -7.52
N PRO A 25 -14.45 28.62 -7.66
CA PRO A 25 -14.07 27.25 -7.30
C PRO A 25 -14.43 27.04 -5.83
N ALA A 26 -15.30 26.06 -5.58
CA ALA A 26 -15.82 25.72 -4.29
C ALA A 26 -14.68 25.62 -3.27
N LYS A 27 -14.62 26.55 -2.33
CA LYS A 27 -13.74 26.52 -1.16
C LYS A 27 -14.08 25.27 -0.35
N GLY A 28 -13.31 24.19 -0.56
CA GLY A 28 -13.37 22.99 0.25
C GLY A 28 -13.78 21.74 -0.54
N ALA A 29 -12.83 21.14 -1.28
CA ALA A 29 -12.97 19.72 -1.56
C ALA A 29 -13.17 19.01 -0.21
N PRO A 30 -14.16 18.10 -0.07
CA PRO A 30 -14.46 17.46 1.21
C PRO A 30 -13.20 16.84 1.80
N ALA A 31 -13.04 16.90 3.11
CA ALA A 31 -11.84 16.41 3.84
C ALA A 31 -11.43 14.99 3.42
N ARG A 32 -12.37 14.18 2.99
CA ARG A 32 -12.22 12.84 2.46
C ARG A 32 -11.42 12.79 1.14
N ASN A 33 -11.67 13.69 0.17
CA ASN A 33 -10.93 13.70 -1.10
C ASN A 33 -9.47 14.09 -0.87
N ARG A 34 -9.20 14.95 0.11
CA ARG A 34 -7.83 15.34 0.48
C ARG A 34 -7.08 14.19 1.15
N MET A 35 -7.70 13.48 2.08
CA MET A 35 -7.10 12.30 2.70
C MET A 35 -6.79 11.21 1.66
N ASN A 36 -7.67 11.00 0.68
CA ASN A 36 -7.42 10.06 -0.41
C ASN A 36 -6.20 10.46 -1.24
N ALA A 37 -6.02 11.75 -1.54
CA ALA A 37 -4.85 12.24 -2.27
C ALA A 37 -3.54 12.05 -1.47
N GLU A 38 -3.57 12.30 -0.16
CA GLU A 38 -2.42 12.07 0.73
C GLU A 38 -2.03 10.59 0.77
N ILE A 39 -3.01 9.69 0.87
CA ILE A 39 -2.79 8.25 0.83
C ILE A 39 -2.20 7.81 -0.52
N GLN A 40 -2.70 8.35 -1.64
CA GLN A 40 -2.10 8.07 -2.94
C GLN A 40 -0.66 8.58 -3.04
N GLY A 41 -0.38 9.77 -2.52
CA GLY A 41 0.99 10.29 -2.46
C GLY A 41 1.93 9.38 -1.65
N PHE A 42 1.48 8.91 -0.49
CA PHE A 42 2.24 7.93 0.29
C PHE A 42 2.50 6.64 -0.48
N ARG A 43 1.47 6.09 -1.13
CA ARG A 43 1.60 4.89 -1.96
C ARG A 43 2.58 5.09 -3.10
N GLY A 44 2.52 6.28 -3.74
CA GLY A 44 3.46 6.65 -4.79
C GLY A 44 4.89 6.71 -4.28
N THR A 45 5.14 7.40 -3.16
CA THR A 45 6.46 7.45 -2.53
C THR A 45 6.98 6.06 -2.18
N ALA A 46 6.16 5.23 -1.52
CA ALA A 46 6.55 3.89 -1.14
C ALA A 46 6.86 3.01 -2.37
N ALA A 47 6.06 3.08 -3.42
CA ALA A 47 6.30 2.31 -4.65
C ALA A 47 7.61 2.72 -5.35
N LEU A 48 7.94 4.02 -5.38
CA LEU A 48 9.22 4.49 -5.92
C LEU A 48 10.41 4.02 -5.07
N LEU A 49 10.29 4.07 -3.74
CA LEU A 49 11.32 3.54 -2.83
C LEU A 49 11.49 2.02 -2.99
N THR A 50 10.42 1.27 -3.25
CA THR A 50 10.50 -0.17 -3.55
C THR A 50 11.35 -0.43 -4.80
N VAL A 51 11.21 0.38 -5.85
CA VAL A 51 12.05 0.25 -7.06
C VAL A 51 13.52 0.50 -6.71
N VAL A 52 13.82 1.57 -5.97
CA VAL A 52 15.21 1.88 -5.53
C VAL A 52 15.80 0.71 -4.75
N PHE A 53 15.03 0.16 -3.79
CA PHE A 53 15.45 -0.97 -2.97
C PHE A 53 15.81 -2.21 -3.78
N HIS A 54 14.99 -2.61 -4.77
CA HIS A 54 15.27 -3.81 -5.56
C HIS A 54 16.42 -3.60 -6.56
N VAL A 55 16.58 -2.37 -7.10
CA VAL A 55 17.79 -2.05 -7.88
C VAL A 55 19.03 -2.11 -6.99
N TRP A 56 18.96 -1.61 -5.75
CA TRP A 56 20.03 -1.71 -4.78
C TRP A 56 20.39 -3.19 -4.48
N GLN A 57 19.41 -4.05 -4.27
CA GLN A 57 19.65 -5.49 -4.09
C GLN A 57 20.31 -6.14 -5.32
N GLN A 58 19.87 -5.78 -6.54
CA GLN A 58 20.39 -6.34 -7.78
C GLN A 58 21.83 -5.94 -8.04
N TYR A 59 22.28 -4.78 -7.57
CA TYR A 59 23.58 -4.18 -7.85
C TYR A 59 24.66 -4.52 -6.83
N PHE A 60 24.40 -5.44 -5.89
CA PHE A 60 25.46 -6.00 -5.05
C PHE A 60 26.49 -6.76 -5.91
N THR A 61 27.75 -6.56 -5.58
CA THR A 61 28.83 -7.36 -6.12
C THR A 61 29.38 -8.31 -5.06
N TYR A 62 29.86 -9.45 -5.48
CA TYR A 62 30.36 -10.49 -4.59
C TYR A 62 31.77 -10.88 -4.99
N ASP A 63 32.69 -10.87 -4.05
CA ASP A 63 34.08 -11.35 -4.23
C ASP A 63 34.50 -12.21 -3.03
N ARG A 64 35.83 -12.46 -2.91
CA ARG A 64 36.39 -13.28 -1.83
C ARG A 64 36.23 -12.64 -0.44
N ASP A 65 36.11 -11.32 -0.38
CA ASP A 65 35.97 -10.55 0.86
C ASP A 65 34.50 -10.43 1.31
N GLY A 66 33.56 -10.84 0.44
CA GLY A 66 32.14 -10.91 0.76
C GLY A 66 31.22 -10.13 -0.19
N ALA A 67 30.07 -9.70 0.32
CA ALA A 67 29.08 -8.93 -0.40
C ALA A 67 29.36 -7.42 -0.27
N HIS A 68 29.44 -6.75 -1.41
CA HIS A 68 29.70 -5.30 -1.47
C HIS A 68 28.47 -4.54 -1.95
N SER A 69 27.99 -3.62 -1.11
CA SER A 69 26.89 -2.74 -1.47
C SER A 69 27.29 -1.77 -2.61
N PRO A 70 26.37 -1.50 -3.55
CA PRO A 70 26.59 -0.46 -4.56
C PRO A 70 26.66 0.95 -3.95
N VAL A 71 26.35 1.11 -2.66
CA VAL A 71 26.44 2.38 -1.92
C VAL A 71 27.36 2.19 -0.72
N PRO A 72 28.67 2.50 -0.83
CA PRO A 72 29.65 2.21 0.21
C PRO A 72 29.50 3.07 1.47
N ASN A 73 28.94 4.28 1.33
CA ASN A 73 28.68 5.11 2.48
C ASN A 73 27.48 4.57 3.28
N ARG A 74 27.71 4.08 4.52
CA ARG A 74 26.69 3.46 5.37
C ARG A 74 25.44 4.32 5.58
N TYR A 75 25.60 5.64 5.68
CA TYR A 75 24.47 6.55 5.89
C TYR A 75 23.61 6.70 4.64
N ALA A 76 24.24 6.75 3.46
CA ALA A 76 23.53 6.74 2.19
C ALA A 76 22.93 5.35 1.89
N ASN A 77 23.63 4.28 2.23
CA ASN A 77 23.15 2.91 2.11
C ASN A 77 21.85 2.70 2.89
N ALA A 78 21.77 3.19 4.12
CA ALA A 78 20.55 3.11 4.94
C ALA A 78 19.32 3.82 4.32
N LEU A 79 19.51 4.77 3.42
CA LEU A 79 18.40 5.41 2.70
C LEU A 79 17.88 4.56 1.54
N VAL A 80 18.75 3.86 0.84
CA VAL A 80 18.38 3.04 -0.34
C VAL A 80 17.95 1.63 0.06
N SER A 81 18.43 1.13 1.20
CA SER A 81 18.07 -0.17 1.77
C SER A 81 16.79 -0.16 2.62
N LEU A 82 16.10 0.97 2.73
CA LEU A 82 14.87 1.09 3.50
C LEU A 82 13.76 0.21 2.91
N GLU A 83 13.36 -0.80 3.65
CA GLU A 83 12.25 -1.67 3.28
C GLU A 83 10.89 -1.01 3.59
N VAL A 84 10.10 -0.79 2.56
CA VAL A 84 8.81 -0.08 2.68
C VAL A 84 7.59 -1.02 2.64
N ILE A 85 7.81 -2.33 2.58
CA ILE A 85 6.72 -3.31 2.47
C ILE A 85 5.78 -3.26 3.67
N ASP A 86 6.31 -3.03 4.87
CA ASP A 86 5.53 -2.91 6.10
C ASP A 86 4.54 -1.74 6.06
N PHE A 87 4.88 -0.65 5.36
CA PHE A 87 3.96 0.45 5.12
C PHE A 87 2.70 -0.02 4.37
N PHE A 88 2.85 -0.85 3.33
CA PHE A 88 1.72 -1.36 2.56
C PHE A 88 0.82 -2.27 3.42
N PHE A 89 1.40 -3.10 4.29
CA PHE A 89 0.64 -3.93 5.23
C PHE A 89 -0.14 -3.07 6.23
N VAL A 90 0.52 -2.09 6.85
CA VAL A 90 -0.12 -1.15 7.79
C VAL A 90 -1.24 -0.36 7.11
N LEU A 91 -0.99 0.21 5.92
CA LEU A 91 -1.97 1.00 5.20
C LEU A 91 -3.18 0.15 4.75
N SER A 92 -2.93 -1.02 4.16
CA SER A 92 -3.99 -1.94 3.73
C SER A 92 -4.86 -2.33 4.92
N ALA A 93 -4.25 -2.77 6.01
CA ALA A 93 -4.97 -3.18 7.21
C ALA A 93 -5.74 -2.02 7.84
N TYR A 94 -5.15 -0.84 7.95
CA TYR A 94 -5.83 0.35 8.46
C TYR A 94 -7.11 0.64 7.68
N LEU A 95 -7.02 0.79 6.37
CA LEU A 95 -8.15 1.17 5.53
C LEU A 95 -9.26 0.11 5.52
N LEU A 96 -8.91 -1.15 5.51
CA LEU A 96 -9.87 -2.25 5.41
C LEU A 96 -10.54 -2.55 6.75
N THR A 97 -9.82 -2.40 7.84
CA THR A 97 -10.37 -2.66 9.19
C THR A 97 -11.33 -1.57 9.67
N LEU A 98 -11.24 -0.32 9.17
CA LEU A 98 -12.10 0.79 9.62
C LEU A 98 -13.59 0.44 9.65
N SER A 99 -14.12 -0.24 8.64
CA SER A 99 -15.53 -0.61 8.58
C SER A 99 -15.89 -1.70 9.59
N TYR A 100 -15.00 -2.68 9.79
CA TYR A 100 -15.17 -3.76 10.76
C TYR A 100 -15.05 -3.25 12.20
N ALA A 101 -14.04 -2.42 12.47
CA ALA A 101 -13.84 -1.80 13.78
C ALA A 101 -15.06 -0.93 14.18
N ARG A 102 -15.59 -0.12 13.24
CA ARG A 102 -16.80 0.67 13.49
C ARG A 102 -18.01 -0.23 13.80
N ALA A 103 -18.22 -1.28 13.04
CA ALA A 103 -19.31 -2.22 13.28
C ALA A 103 -19.19 -2.93 14.63
N ALA A 104 -17.96 -3.29 15.06
CA ALA A 104 -17.73 -3.94 16.34
C ALA A 104 -17.90 -2.98 17.53
N ILE A 105 -17.40 -1.75 17.44
CA ILE A 105 -17.36 -0.78 18.55
C ILE A 105 -18.67 0.00 18.66
N ASP A 106 -19.16 0.57 17.55
CA ASP A 106 -20.31 1.47 17.54
C ASP A 106 -21.63 0.75 17.17
N GLY A 107 -21.53 -0.49 16.72
CA GLY A 107 -22.66 -1.26 16.18
C GLY A 107 -22.86 -1.00 14.68
N GLY A 108 -23.73 -1.77 14.07
CA GLY A 108 -24.01 -1.69 12.64
C GLY A 108 -23.68 -2.97 11.89
N SER A 109 -23.80 -2.92 10.57
CA SER A 109 -23.54 -4.06 9.69
C SER A 109 -22.29 -3.81 8.85
N THR A 110 -21.51 -4.86 8.63
CA THR A 110 -20.44 -4.87 7.64
C THR A 110 -20.97 -5.40 6.30
N ARG A 111 -20.28 -5.11 5.23
CA ARG A 111 -20.56 -5.76 3.95
C ARG A 111 -20.37 -7.27 4.06
N PRO A 112 -21.17 -8.08 3.31
CA PRO A 112 -20.96 -9.52 3.26
C PRO A 112 -19.53 -9.86 2.83
N GLY A 113 -18.90 -10.81 3.53
CA GLY A 113 -17.49 -11.18 3.27
C GLY A 113 -17.22 -11.57 1.82
N ARG A 114 -18.18 -12.28 1.17
CA ARG A 114 -18.10 -12.63 -0.26
C ARG A 114 -17.96 -11.39 -1.19
N VAL A 115 -18.65 -10.29 -0.87
CA VAL A 115 -18.59 -9.05 -1.66
C VAL A 115 -17.25 -8.36 -1.43
N PHE A 116 -16.77 -8.37 -0.19
CA PHE A 116 -15.45 -7.85 0.15
C PHE A 116 -14.34 -8.60 -0.60
N LEU A 117 -14.30 -9.94 -0.48
CA LEU A 117 -13.29 -10.78 -1.14
C LEU A 117 -13.36 -10.64 -2.66
N PHE A 118 -14.54 -10.65 -3.26
CA PHE A 118 -14.70 -10.46 -4.69
C PHE A 118 -14.09 -9.14 -5.20
N ARG A 119 -14.31 -8.03 -4.47
CA ARG A 119 -13.74 -6.74 -4.84
C ARG A 119 -12.22 -6.69 -4.74
N ARG A 120 -11.66 -7.41 -3.77
CA ARG A 120 -10.21 -7.56 -3.61
C ARG A 120 -9.64 -8.46 -4.71
N ALA A 121 -10.30 -9.57 -4.99
CA ALA A 121 -9.92 -10.47 -6.07
C ALA A 121 -9.85 -9.77 -7.43
N ILE A 122 -10.89 -9.04 -7.84
CA ILE A 122 -10.88 -8.29 -9.10
C ILE A 122 -9.76 -7.25 -9.17
N ARG A 123 -9.37 -6.68 -8.05
CA ARG A 123 -8.31 -5.69 -8.01
C ARG A 123 -6.92 -6.30 -8.18
N ILE A 124 -6.69 -7.51 -7.64
CA ILE A 124 -5.36 -8.12 -7.55
C ILE A 124 -5.17 -9.19 -8.64
N ILE A 125 -6.09 -10.15 -8.71
CA ILE A 125 -5.92 -11.37 -9.49
C ILE A 125 -5.67 -11.14 -10.99
N PRO A 126 -6.39 -10.26 -11.71
CA PRO A 126 -6.23 -10.16 -13.16
C PRO A 126 -4.81 -9.78 -13.57
N LEU A 127 -4.26 -8.74 -12.96
CA LEU A 127 -2.89 -8.30 -13.25
C LEU A 127 -1.86 -9.29 -12.74
N TYR A 128 -2.04 -9.80 -11.52
CA TYR A 128 -1.11 -10.75 -10.91
C TYR A 128 -0.98 -12.03 -11.74
N PHE A 129 -2.10 -12.65 -12.10
CA PHE A 129 -2.08 -13.88 -12.90
C PHE A 129 -1.45 -13.68 -14.27
N LEU A 130 -1.78 -12.54 -14.92
CA LEU A 130 -1.15 -12.20 -16.20
C LEU A 130 0.38 -12.08 -16.04
N ALA A 131 0.84 -11.32 -15.05
CA ALA A 131 2.27 -11.08 -14.86
C ALA A 131 3.01 -12.36 -14.47
N VAL A 132 2.49 -13.14 -13.52
CA VAL A 132 3.08 -14.43 -13.11
C VAL A 132 3.17 -15.39 -14.29
N THR A 133 2.07 -15.58 -15.03
CA THR A 133 2.08 -16.49 -16.17
C THR A 133 3.03 -16.03 -17.27
N PHE A 134 3.08 -14.73 -17.54
CA PHE A 134 3.99 -14.14 -18.53
C PHE A 134 5.46 -14.34 -18.13
N VAL A 135 5.83 -13.97 -16.89
CA VAL A 135 7.21 -14.10 -16.40
C VAL A 135 7.60 -15.56 -16.29
N TRP A 136 6.72 -16.42 -15.79
CA TRP A 136 6.96 -17.86 -15.73
C TRP A 136 7.24 -18.45 -17.13
N ALA A 137 6.43 -18.11 -18.14
CA ALA A 137 6.61 -18.58 -19.51
C ALA A 137 7.93 -18.10 -20.11
N THR A 138 8.39 -16.88 -19.82
CA THR A 138 9.69 -16.40 -20.31
C THR A 138 10.88 -17.09 -19.63
N ARG A 139 10.72 -17.52 -18.38
CA ARG A 139 11.75 -18.30 -17.66
C ARG A 139 11.76 -19.80 -18.03
N ASN A 140 10.63 -20.31 -18.52
CA ASN A 140 10.45 -21.71 -18.90
C ASN A 140 10.13 -21.83 -20.40
N PRO A 141 11.09 -21.55 -21.32
CA PRO A 141 10.83 -21.55 -22.76
C PRO A 141 10.56 -22.96 -23.31
N THR A 142 10.92 -24.01 -22.57
CA THR A 142 10.68 -25.40 -22.91
C THR A 142 9.80 -26.09 -21.87
N LEU A 143 8.78 -26.83 -22.32
CA LEU A 143 7.96 -27.66 -21.43
C LEU A 143 8.64 -28.99 -21.13
N PRO A 144 8.45 -29.55 -19.91
CA PRO A 144 7.38 -29.24 -18.94
C PRO A 144 7.58 -28.00 -18.06
N GLY A 145 8.77 -27.35 -17.98
CA GLY A 145 8.99 -26.20 -17.12
C GLY A 145 8.75 -26.48 -15.61
N GLU A 146 8.90 -25.43 -14.80
CA GLU A 146 8.70 -25.49 -13.34
C GLU A 146 7.23 -25.28 -12.95
N TRP A 147 6.37 -26.28 -13.22
CA TRP A 147 4.93 -26.21 -12.93
C TRP A 147 4.62 -26.03 -11.46
N SER A 148 5.44 -26.58 -10.56
CA SER A 148 5.25 -26.42 -9.11
C SER A 148 5.31 -24.93 -8.70
N ASP A 149 6.24 -24.20 -9.27
CA ASP A 149 6.39 -22.76 -9.04
C ASP A 149 5.18 -21.99 -9.55
N LEU A 150 4.74 -22.24 -10.80
CA LEU A 150 3.54 -21.60 -11.36
C LEU A 150 2.31 -21.83 -10.47
N VAL A 151 2.06 -23.08 -10.09
CA VAL A 151 0.90 -23.44 -9.25
C VAL A 151 0.97 -22.74 -7.90
N ARG A 152 2.14 -22.73 -7.24
CA ARG A 152 2.30 -22.05 -5.95
C ARG A 152 2.06 -20.54 -6.07
N HIS A 153 2.57 -19.89 -7.11
CA HIS A 153 2.30 -18.46 -7.34
C HIS A 153 0.81 -18.21 -7.63
N LEU A 154 0.17 -18.98 -8.51
CA LEU A 154 -1.25 -18.80 -8.81
C LEU A 154 -2.16 -19.10 -7.61
N THR A 155 -1.72 -19.93 -6.67
CA THR A 155 -2.45 -20.23 -5.43
C THR A 155 -2.01 -19.37 -4.24
N PHE A 156 -1.06 -18.45 -4.42
CA PHE A 156 -0.50 -17.61 -3.36
C PHE A 156 0.15 -18.41 -2.21
N THR A 157 0.71 -19.60 -2.51
CA THR A 157 1.34 -20.48 -1.52
C THR A 157 2.86 -20.53 -1.62
N GLN A 158 3.47 -19.80 -2.56
CA GLN A 158 4.93 -19.71 -2.73
C GLN A 158 5.66 -19.25 -1.46
N VAL A 159 5.00 -18.46 -0.59
CA VAL A 159 5.57 -17.97 0.67
C VAL A 159 5.92 -19.09 1.67
N PHE A 160 5.40 -20.30 1.47
CA PHE A 160 5.68 -21.47 2.29
C PHE A 160 6.77 -22.39 1.72
N ASP A 161 7.39 -22.00 0.61
CA ASP A 161 8.43 -22.79 -0.03
C ASP A 161 9.76 -22.02 -0.08
N GLN A 162 10.83 -22.68 0.39
CA GLN A 162 12.16 -22.09 0.54
C GLN A 162 12.78 -21.69 -0.80
N GLU A 163 12.56 -22.46 -1.86
CA GLU A 163 13.21 -22.27 -3.15
C GLU A 163 12.37 -21.37 -4.07
N GLN A 164 11.05 -21.45 -3.95
CA GLN A 164 10.13 -20.79 -4.89
C GLN A 164 9.55 -19.47 -4.42
N ILE A 165 9.77 -19.08 -3.15
CA ILE A 165 9.21 -17.85 -2.57
C ILE A 165 9.54 -16.58 -3.37
N PHE A 166 10.75 -16.53 -3.97
CA PHE A 166 11.24 -15.40 -4.77
C PHE A 166 11.46 -15.75 -6.25
N TYR A 167 11.06 -16.94 -6.70
CA TYR A 167 11.52 -17.49 -7.98
C TYR A 167 10.93 -16.75 -9.19
N THR A 168 9.62 -16.69 -9.38
CA THR A 168 9.00 -16.09 -10.57
C THR A 168 8.99 -14.56 -10.52
N ILE A 169 8.40 -13.99 -9.48
CA ILE A 169 8.41 -12.54 -9.21
C ILE A 169 8.65 -12.37 -7.71
N GLY A 170 9.88 -12.05 -7.33
CA GLY A 170 10.32 -12.04 -5.94
C GLY A 170 9.40 -11.28 -5.00
N PRO A 171 9.12 -9.99 -5.20
CA PRO A 171 8.31 -9.18 -4.28
C PRO A 171 6.92 -9.72 -3.99
N THR A 172 6.39 -10.62 -4.83
CA THR A 172 5.00 -11.11 -4.73
C THR A 172 4.72 -12.05 -3.56
N TRP A 173 5.74 -12.47 -2.81
CA TRP A 173 5.53 -13.15 -1.53
C TRP A 173 4.60 -12.34 -0.61
N SER A 174 4.70 -11.02 -0.64
CA SER A 174 3.88 -10.12 0.17
C SER A 174 2.40 -10.10 -0.24
N LEU A 175 2.08 -10.36 -1.52
CA LEU A 175 0.70 -10.50 -1.99
C LEU A 175 0.04 -11.76 -1.42
N SER A 176 0.81 -12.84 -1.21
CA SER A 176 0.32 -14.03 -0.52
C SER A 176 -0.16 -13.68 0.89
N LEU A 177 0.61 -12.88 1.63
CA LEU A 177 0.20 -12.42 2.95
C LEU A 177 -1.01 -11.48 2.89
N GLU A 178 -1.08 -10.61 1.89
CA GLU A 178 -2.22 -9.70 1.73
C GLU A 178 -3.53 -10.47 1.45
N ILE A 179 -3.51 -11.50 0.63
CA ILE A 179 -4.67 -12.38 0.40
C ILE A 179 -5.07 -13.13 1.68
N MET A 180 -4.09 -13.68 2.41
CA MET A 180 -4.35 -14.33 3.70
C MET A 180 -4.97 -13.35 4.70
N PHE A 181 -4.45 -12.12 4.76
CA PHE A 181 -5.02 -11.07 5.61
C PHE A 181 -6.49 -10.77 5.24
N TYR A 182 -6.86 -10.75 3.96
CA TYR A 182 -8.26 -10.54 3.58
C TYR A 182 -9.18 -11.64 4.10
N VAL A 183 -8.74 -12.89 4.04
CA VAL A 183 -9.48 -14.04 4.60
C VAL A 183 -9.60 -13.90 6.12
N VAL A 184 -8.50 -13.63 6.79
CA VAL A 184 -8.46 -13.41 8.25
C VAL A 184 -9.38 -12.26 8.67
N LEU A 185 -9.36 -11.13 7.97
CA LEU A 185 -10.21 -9.99 8.29
C LEU A 185 -11.70 -10.29 8.13
N VAL A 186 -12.07 -11.05 7.08
CA VAL A 186 -13.48 -11.49 6.86
C VAL A 186 -13.94 -12.47 7.94
N ALA A 187 -13.03 -13.27 8.49
CA ALA A 187 -13.34 -14.19 9.59
C ALA A 187 -13.39 -13.45 10.95
N LEU A 188 -12.35 -12.70 11.26
CA LEU A 188 -12.21 -12.03 12.57
C LEU A 188 -13.14 -10.82 12.75
N GLY A 189 -13.48 -10.09 11.69
CA GLY A 189 -14.34 -8.93 11.79
C GLY A 189 -15.74 -9.24 12.37
N PRO A 190 -16.48 -10.20 11.82
CA PRO A 190 -17.74 -10.66 12.41
C PRO A 190 -17.60 -11.28 13.81
N LEU A 191 -16.50 -11.98 14.09
CA LEU A 191 -16.21 -12.54 15.42
C LEU A 191 -16.04 -11.41 16.45
N ALA A 192 -15.25 -10.38 16.13
CA ALA A 192 -15.10 -9.20 16.97
C ALA A 192 -16.44 -8.49 17.21
N ALA A 193 -17.26 -8.32 16.17
CA ALA A 193 -18.60 -7.74 16.33
C ALA A 193 -19.52 -8.59 17.24
N ARG A 194 -19.45 -9.93 17.13
CA ARG A 194 -20.20 -10.83 18.02
C ARG A 194 -19.70 -10.74 19.46
N ALA A 195 -18.39 -10.74 19.68
CA ALA A 195 -17.80 -10.60 21.02
C ALA A 195 -18.14 -9.26 21.68
N CYS A 196 -18.29 -8.19 20.90
CA CYS A 196 -18.64 -6.87 21.37
C CYS A 196 -20.16 -6.70 21.67
N ARG A 197 -21.04 -7.51 21.07
CA ARG A 197 -22.50 -7.38 21.22
C ARG A 197 -22.98 -7.39 22.67
N PRO A 198 -22.55 -8.30 23.57
CA PRO A 198 -23.01 -8.34 24.95
C PRO A 198 -22.48 -7.20 25.79
N LEU A 199 -21.46 -6.48 25.33
CA LEU A 199 -20.80 -5.44 26.08
C LEU A 199 -21.59 -4.12 25.99
N ARG A 200 -22.09 -3.63 27.14
CA ARG A 200 -22.88 -2.39 27.19
C ARG A 200 -22.01 -1.15 27.02
N ARG A 201 -20.79 -1.14 27.58
CA ARG A 201 -19.89 0.02 27.57
C ARG A 201 -19.07 0.06 26.28
N ARG A 202 -19.08 1.19 25.55
CA ARG A 202 -18.24 1.41 24.37
C ARG A 202 -16.75 1.19 24.66
N ALA A 203 -16.28 1.62 25.83
CA ALA A 203 -14.90 1.40 26.26
C ALA A 203 -14.51 -0.09 26.33
N SER A 204 -15.42 -0.97 26.79
CA SER A 204 -15.17 -2.41 26.83
C SER A 204 -15.08 -3.02 25.41
N ARG A 205 -15.89 -2.54 24.46
CA ARG A 205 -15.81 -2.95 23.06
C ARG A 205 -14.49 -2.53 22.43
N VAL A 206 -14.05 -1.29 22.70
CA VAL A 206 -12.73 -0.80 22.27
C VAL A 206 -11.63 -1.67 22.85
N ALA A 207 -11.68 -1.97 24.16
CA ALA A 207 -10.67 -2.80 24.83
C ALA A 207 -10.57 -4.21 24.20
N VAL A 208 -11.71 -4.88 23.92
CA VAL A 208 -11.71 -6.20 23.26
C VAL A 208 -11.05 -6.13 21.89
N CYS A 209 -11.39 -5.14 21.06
CA CYS A 209 -10.78 -4.95 19.75
C CYS A 209 -9.27 -4.63 19.85
N ALA A 210 -8.89 -3.77 20.79
CA ALA A 210 -7.50 -3.38 21.01
C ALA A 210 -6.64 -4.56 21.50
N VAL A 211 -7.15 -5.36 22.44
CA VAL A 211 -6.48 -6.58 22.92
C VAL A 211 -6.32 -7.58 21.77
N GLY A 212 -7.36 -7.77 20.93
CA GLY A 212 -7.25 -8.64 19.75
C GLY A 212 -6.14 -8.18 18.78
N CYS A 213 -6.04 -6.88 18.51
CA CYS A 213 -4.97 -6.33 17.67
C CYS A 213 -3.59 -6.48 18.35
N ALA A 214 -3.50 -6.26 19.67
CA ALA A 214 -2.25 -6.43 20.42
C ALA A 214 -1.77 -7.88 20.39
N LEU A 215 -2.64 -8.85 20.58
CA LEU A 215 -2.29 -10.27 20.50
C LEU A 215 -1.81 -10.66 19.09
N LEU A 216 -2.48 -10.17 18.03
CA LEU A 216 -2.06 -10.37 16.65
C LEU A 216 -0.73 -9.69 16.31
N TYR A 217 -0.37 -8.63 17.04
CA TYR A 217 0.92 -7.94 16.88
C TYR A 217 2.04 -8.63 17.67
N ILE A 218 1.75 -9.04 18.91
CA ILE A 218 2.74 -9.68 19.80
C ILE A 218 3.07 -11.11 19.34
N GLY A 219 2.10 -11.83 18.75
CA GLY A 219 2.30 -13.19 18.26
C GLY A 219 3.51 -13.34 17.33
N PRO A 220 3.63 -12.54 16.24
CA PRO A 220 4.82 -12.49 15.39
C PRO A 220 6.12 -12.20 16.13
N PHE A 221 6.11 -11.30 17.11
CA PHE A 221 7.29 -11.06 17.94
C PHE A 221 7.75 -12.31 18.70
N ILE A 222 6.80 -13.00 19.34
CA ILE A 222 7.08 -14.24 20.06
C ILE A 222 7.59 -15.31 19.08
N TRP A 223 6.94 -15.46 17.92
CA TRP A 223 7.37 -16.42 16.90
C TRP A 223 8.81 -16.19 16.46
N ILE A 224 9.16 -14.94 16.08
CA ILE A 224 10.51 -14.57 15.66
C ILE A 224 11.51 -14.84 16.77
N ALA A 225 11.19 -14.48 18.03
CA ALA A 225 12.06 -14.72 19.17
C ALA A 225 12.29 -16.23 19.41
N VAL A 226 11.24 -17.03 19.34
CA VAL A 226 11.34 -18.49 19.52
C VAL A 226 12.12 -19.11 18.35
N ALA A 227 11.82 -18.73 17.11
CA ALA A 227 12.53 -19.23 15.94
C ALA A 227 14.03 -18.91 16.00
N ARG A 228 14.38 -17.63 16.26
CA ARG A 228 15.77 -17.17 16.23
C ARG A 228 16.57 -17.60 17.45
N TYR A 229 16.05 -17.37 18.65
CA TYR A 229 16.81 -17.55 19.91
C TYR A 229 16.46 -18.84 20.66
N GLY A 230 15.30 -19.44 20.40
CA GLY A 230 14.89 -20.69 21.02
C GLY A 230 15.23 -21.92 20.19
N LEU A 231 15.10 -21.84 18.85
CA LEU A 231 15.31 -22.94 17.93
C LEU A 231 16.56 -22.76 17.06
N ASP A 232 17.25 -21.64 17.16
CA ASP A 232 18.45 -21.26 16.39
C ASP A 232 18.25 -21.37 14.86
N ILE A 233 17.06 -21.01 14.38
CA ILE A 233 16.75 -21.07 12.94
C ILE A 233 17.45 -19.89 12.27
N PRO A 234 18.24 -20.14 11.19
CA PRO A 234 18.93 -19.08 10.48
C PRO A 234 17.94 -18.15 9.74
N HIS A 235 18.29 -16.87 9.59
CA HIS A 235 17.46 -15.88 8.87
C HIS A 235 17.21 -16.24 7.41
N THR A 236 18.02 -17.13 6.83
CA THR A 236 17.87 -17.63 5.47
C THR A 236 16.74 -18.65 5.30
N GLU A 237 16.10 -19.10 6.38
CA GLU A 237 14.88 -19.90 6.32
C GLU A 237 13.68 -19.01 6.03
N TRP A 238 13.49 -18.66 4.75
CA TRP A 238 12.53 -17.67 4.29
C TRP A 238 11.09 -17.94 4.72
N PRO A 239 10.53 -19.18 4.63
CA PRO A 239 9.17 -19.45 5.06
C PRO A 239 8.93 -19.16 6.55
N VAL A 240 9.96 -19.27 7.38
CA VAL A 240 9.89 -18.99 8.82
C VAL A 240 9.77 -17.50 9.10
N PHE A 241 10.54 -16.67 8.38
CA PHE A 241 10.64 -15.22 8.63
C PHE A 241 9.81 -14.36 7.67
N PHE A 242 9.40 -14.90 6.53
CA PHE A 242 8.53 -14.22 5.56
C PHE A 242 7.08 -14.69 5.58
N GLY A 243 6.81 -15.81 6.24
CA GLY A 243 5.46 -16.35 6.39
C GLY A 243 4.54 -15.49 7.26
N PRO A 244 3.23 -15.80 7.28
CA PRO A 244 2.23 -15.03 8.01
C PRO A 244 2.52 -15.00 9.51
N GLN A 245 3.09 -16.04 10.09
CA GLN A 245 3.44 -16.13 11.50
C GLN A 245 4.46 -15.06 11.93
N ALA A 246 5.32 -14.60 11.01
CA ALA A 246 6.32 -13.55 11.28
C ALA A 246 5.87 -12.15 10.84
N ARG A 247 5.09 -12.05 9.76
CA ARG A 247 4.79 -10.76 9.09
C ARG A 247 3.41 -10.17 9.41
N PHE A 248 2.51 -10.93 10.04
CA PHE A 248 1.16 -10.42 10.37
C PHE A 248 1.17 -9.25 11.36
N GLY A 249 2.27 -8.99 12.05
CA GLY A 249 2.46 -7.81 12.90
C GLY A 249 2.21 -6.48 12.16
N GLY A 250 2.61 -6.37 10.90
CA GLY A 250 2.36 -5.19 10.07
C GLY A 250 0.86 -4.93 9.86
N PHE A 251 0.09 -5.99 9.57
CA PHE A 251 -1.37 -5.87 9.47
C PHE A 251 -2.00 -5.55 10.82
N ALA A 252 -1.54 -6.18 11.90
CA ALA A 252 -2.05 -5.94 13.25
C ALA A 252 -1.84 -4.48 13.71
N ALA A 253 -0.69 -3.87 13.39
CA ALA A 253 -0.42 -2.45 13.63
C ALA A 253 -1.44 -1.55 12.90
N GLY A 254 -1.71 -1.84 11.62
CA GLY A 254 -2.75 -1.12 10.85
C GLY A 254 -4.16 -1.31 11.40
N MET A 255 -4.51 -2.53 11.82
CA MET A 255 -5.79 -2.81 12.50
C MET A 255 -5.90 -2.04 13.80
N GLY A 256 -4.83 -2.00 14.62
CA GLY A 256 -4.76 -1.23 15.86
C GLY A 256 -4.97 0.25 15.62
N LEU A 257 -4.37 0.83 14.56
CA LEU A 257 -4.61 2.21 14.16
C LEU A 257 -6.08 2.45 13.81
N ALA A 258 -6.73 1.54 13.10
CA ALA A 258 -8.16 1.67 12.77
C ALA A 258 -9.03 1.66 14.04
N VAL A 259 -8.76 0.76 14.97
CA VAL A 259 -9.45 0.70 16.28
C VAL A 259 -9.22 1.99 17.06
N LEU A 260 -7.99 2.50 17.12
CA LEU A 260 -7.65 3.76 17.78
C LEU A 260 -8.44 4.94 17.19
N MET A 261 -8.51 5.03 15.86
CA MET A 261 -9.23 6.13 15.19
C MET A 261 -10.73 6.07 15.43
N ILE A 262 -11.33 4.89 15.43
CA ILE A 262 -12.74 4.72 15.79
C ILE A 262 -12.97 5.05 17.27
N ALA A 263 -12.06 4.66 18.16
CA ALA A 263 -12.17 4.94 19.58
C ALA A 263 -12.12 6.43 19.90
N LEU A 264 -11.19 7.15 19.30
CA LEU A 264 -10.95 8.57 19.55
C LEU A 264 -11.90 9.50 18.78
N GLY A 265 -12.35 9.09 17.57
CA GLY A 265 -13.13 9.99 16.68
C GLY A 265 -12.34 11.28 16.39
N ASP A 266 -13.00 12.43 16.46
CA ASP A 266 -12.37 13.74 16.20
C ASP A 266 -11.29 14.13 17.23
N ARG A 267 -11.32 13.56 18.44
CA ARG A 267 -10.26 13.73 19.44
C ARG A 267 -8.94 13.12 19.00
N GLY A 268 -8.96 12.17 18.04
CA GLY A 268 -7.78 11.59 17.44
C GLY A 268 -7.05 12.52 16.44
N LEU A 269 -7.62 13.70 16.13
CA LEU A 269 -6.95 14.65 15.24
C LEU A 269 -5.82 15.39 15.96
N LEU A 270 -4.61 15.17 15.48
CA LEU A 270 -3.40 15.73 16.08
C LEU A 270 -3.23 17.22 15.79
N HIS A 271 -2.86 17.97 16.79
CA HIS A 271 -2.32 19.32 16.64
C HIS A 271 -0.96 19.27 15.97
N ALA A 272 -0.61 20.31 15.17
CA ALA A 272 0.70 20.38 14.49
C ALA A 272 1.91 20.24 15.45
N LYS A 273 1.78 20.80 16.66
CA LYS A 273 2.81 20.70 17.74
C LYS A 273 3.12 19.25 18.16
N VAL A 274 2.17 18.32 17.98
CA VAL A 274 2.33 16.88 18.28
C VAL A 274 2.59 16.10 17.00
N ALA A 275 1.89 16.40 15.93
CA ALA A 275 2.01 15.68 14.66
C ALA A 275 3.40 15.80 14.03
N ILE A 276 4.02 17.00 14.09
CA ILE A 276 5.35 17.23 13.49
C ILE A 276 6.43 16.43 14.22
N PRO A 277 6.60 16.53 15.57
CA PRO A 277 7.57 15.71 16.29
C PRO A 277 7.37 14.20 16.11
N LEU A 278 6.12 13.70 16.14
CA LEU A 278 5.85 12.28 15.90
C LEU A 278 6.27 11.83 14.51
N ARG A 279 6.00 12.66 13.49
CA ARG A 279 6.40 12.39 12.10
C ARG A 279 7.90 12.37 11.95
N VAL A 280 8.59 13.36 12.51
CA VAL A 280 10.06 13.43 12.50
C VAL A 280 10.65 12.22 13.23
N ALA A 281 10.13 11.89 14.41
CA ALA A 281 10.58 10.72 15.17
C ALA A 281 10.37 9.42 14.39
N ALA A 282 9.23 9.26 13.69
CA ALA A 282 8.97 8.08 12.86
C ALA A 282 9.93 7.99 11.68
N VAL A 283 10.18 9.09 10.95
CA VAL A 283 11.13 9.12 9.82
C VAL A 283 12.55 8.86 10.30
N VAL A 284 12.98 9.52 11.37
CA VAL A 284 14.31 9.28 11.97
C VAL A 284 14.42 7.85 12.48
N GLY A 285 13.39 7.34 13.15
CA GLY A 285 13.35 5.96 13.64
C GLY A 285 13.47 4.93 12.50
N LEU A 286 12.75 5.10 11.38
CA LEU A 286 12.88 4.25 10.19
C LEU A 286 14.29 4.30 9.61
N TYR A 287 14.87 5.49 9.52
CA TYR A 287 16.24 5.65 9.05
C TYR A 287 17.26 4.97 9.97
N LEU A 288 17.14 5.18 11.27
CA LEU A 288 18.04 4.53 12.26
C LEU A 288 17.87 3.02 12.26
N LEU A 289 16.64 2.53 12.12
CA LEU A 289 16.37 1.10 12.06
C LEU A 289 17.02 0.49 10.80
N SER A 290 16.92 1.15 9.64
CA SER A 290 17.60 0.74 8.42
C SER A 290 19.13 0.80 8.56
N LEU A 291 19.65 1.83 9.23
CA LEU A 291 21.09 1.98 9.46
C LEU A 291 21.66 0.85 10.35
N CYS A 292 20.90 0.40 11.35
CA CYS A 292 21.28 -0.73 12.21
C CYS A 292 21.11 -2.07 11.48
N GLY A 293 20.15 -2.21 10.58
CA GLY A 293 19.90 -3.44 9.82
C GLY A 293 21.00 -3.80 8.82
N THR A 294 21.93 -2.87 8.53
CA THR A 294 23.10 -3.14 7.68
C THR A 294 24.30 -3.75 8.43
N GLU A 295 24.23 -3.81 9.73
CA GLU A 295 25.30 -4.34 10.61
C GLU A 295 24.77 -5.56 11.37
N ALA A 296 25.20 -6.76 10.96
CA ALA A 296 25.14 -8.07 11.64
C ALA A 296 24.04 -8.35 12.71
N GLU A 297 23.53 -9.53 12.69
CA GLU A 297 22.79 -10.40 13.66
C GLU A 297 22.35 -9.79 15.03
N ASP A 298 22.04 -8.51 15.09
CA ASP A 298 21.58 -7.80 16.29
C ASP A 298 20.06 -7.97 16.46
N PHE A 299 19.56 -7.71 17.65
CA PHE A 299 18.16 -7.64 18.01
C PHE A 299 17.35 -6.76 17.02
N LEU A 300 17.88 -5.60 16.62
CA LEU A 300 17.20 -4.68 15.71
C LEU A 300 17.02 -5.28 14.31
N THR A 301 17.98 -6.05 13.81
CA THR A 301 17.86 -6.77 12.53
C THR A 301 16.80 -7.86 12.60
N THR A 302 16.82 -8.64 13.68
CA THR A 302 15.86 -9.73 13.92
C THR A 302 14.42 -9.21 14.01
N PHE A 303 14.20 -8.09 14.67
CA PHE A 303 12.87 -7.49 14.86
C PHE A 303 12.60 -6.29 13.94
N TYR A 304 13.36 -6.13 12.87
CA TYR A 304 13.23 -5.01 11.93
C TYR A 304 11.78 -4.77 11.51
N HIS A 305 11.09 -5.78 10.98
CA HIS A 305 9.75 -5.63 10.42
C HIS A 305 8.66 -5.28 11.44
N PRO A 306 8.57 -5.95 12.61
CA PRO A 306 7.64 -5.52 13.64
C PRO A 306 7.89 -4.08 14.11
N LEU A 307 9.14 -3.68 14.30
CA LEU A 307 9.51 -2.32 14.71
C LEU A 307 9.21 -1.30 13.60
N SER A 308 9.58 -1.62 12.36
CA SER A 308 9.26 -0.82 11.15
C SER A 308 7.76 -0.59 11.03
N ALA A 309 6.94 -1.61 11.21
CA ALA A 309 5.48 -1.49 11.14
C ALA A 309 4.90 -0.48 12.14
N LEU A 310 5.43 -0.41 13.37
CA LEU A 310 5.01 0.62 14.35
C LEU A 310 5.41 2.03 13.90
N LEU A 311 6.62 2.18 13.38
CA LEU A 311 7.10 3.48 12.89
C LEU A 311 6.28 3.94 11.68
N TRP A 312 5.96 3.06 10.74
CA TRP A 312 5.07 3.34 9.63
C TRP A 312 3.65 3.68 10.10
N MET A 313 3.13 2.99 11.11
CA MET A 313 1.84 3.31 11.73
C MET A 313 1.84 4.73 12.33
N VAL A 314 2.89 5.12 13.05
CA VAL A 314 3.05 6.46 13.64
C VAL A 314 3.18 7.51 12.54
N LEU A 315 3.95 7.23 11.48
CA LEU A 315 4.10 8.13 10.33
C LEU A 315 2.76 8.34 9.61
N LEU A 316 2.02 7.27 9.37
CA LEU A 316 0.69 7.32 8.76
C LEU A 316 -0.28 8.13 9.64
N TYR A 317 -0.37 7.80 10.94
CA TYR A 317 -1.23 8.50 11.88
C TYR A 317 -0.92 10.00 11.94
N SER A 318 0.35 10.36 12.15
CA SER A 318 0.80 11.75 12.27
C SER A 318 0.66 12.56 10.98
N THR A 319 0.39 11.91 9.85
CA THR A 319 0.20 12.59 8.56
C THR A 319 -1.27 12.73 8.20
N ILE A 320 -2.07 11.66 8.27
CA ILE A 320 -3.45 11.71 7.77
C ILE A 320 -4.45 12.22 8.80
N HIS A 321 -4.14 12.09 10.11
CA HIS A 321 -5.02 12.49 11.21
C HIS A 321 -4.57 13.79 11.88
N VAL A 322 -4.60 14.90 11.13
CA VAL A 322 -4.16 16.20 11.61
C VAL A 322 -5.26 17.25 11.47
N GLN A 323 -5.29 18.19 12.40
CA GLN A 323 -6.25 19.31 12.39
C GLN A 323 -5.96 20.30 11.24
N ARG A 324 -4.69 20.55 10.97
CA ARG A 324 -4.24 21.48 9.92
C ARG A 324 -3.19 20.84 9.02
N ARG A 325 -3.35 21.03 7.72
CA ARG A 325 -2.43 20.54 6.70
C ARG A 325 -1.39 21.59 6.35
N GLY A 326 -0.11 21.19 6.30
CA GLY A 326 1.04 22.06 6.02
C GLY A 326 1.78 21.70 4.73
N ARG A 327 3.06 22.10 4.63
CA ARG A 327 3.92 21.84 3.45
C ARG A 327 4.06 20.35 3.12
N TRP A 328 4.22 19.51 4.13
CA TRP A 328 4.32 18.05 3.98
C TRP A 328 3.15 17.45 3.15
N HIS A 329 1.93 17.87 3.46
CA HIS A 329 0.74 17.40 2.75
C HIS A 329 0.71 17.88 1.30
N ARG A 330 1.22 19.08 1.03
CA ARG A 330 1.34 19.59 -0.35
C ARG A 330 2.33 18.76 -1.16
N CYS A 331 3.45 18.34 -0.59
CA CYS A 331 4.40 17.46 -1.25
C CYS A 331 3.77 16.11 -1.60
N LEU A 332 3.00 15.51 -0.69
CA LEU A 332 2.32 14.24 -0.94
C LEU A 332 1.17 14.34 -1.96
N THR A 333 0.58 15.52 -2.15
CA THR A 333 -0.58 15.69 -3.06
C THR A 333 -0.23 16.24 -4.43
N VAL A 334 1.06 16.25 -4.80
CA VAL A 334 1.49 16.61 -6.17
C VAL A 334 0.93 15.61 -7.18
N ARG A 335 0.45 16.10 -8.31
CA ARG A 335 -0.28 15.31 -9.31
C ARG A 335 0.49 14.08 -9.83
N TRP A 336 1.77 14.24 -10.15
CA TRP A 336 2.57 13.14 -10.65
C TRP A 336 2.73 12.04 -9.60
N LEU A 337 2.98 12.40 -8.34
CA LEU A 337 3.16 11.44 -7.24
C LEU A 337 1.86 10.69 -6.90
N THR A 338 0.73 11.41 -6.89
CA THR A 338 -0.59 10.76 -6.72
C THR A 338 -0.95 9.89 -7.92
N GLY A 339 -0.50 10.24 -9.13
CA GLY A 339 -0.61 9.41 -10.32
C GLY A 339 0.17 8.09 -10.20
N VAL A 340 1.44 8.16 -9.76
CA VAL A 340 2.22 6.95 -9.43
C VAL A 340 1.52 6.14 -8.34
N GLY A 341 0.96 6.79 -7.33
CA GLY A 341 0.19 6.13 -6.26
C GLY A 341 -1.04 5.37 -6.77
N LEU A 342 -1.73 5.86 -7.78
CA LEU A 342 -2.83 5.15 -8.44
C LEU A 342 -2.34 3.88 -9.14
N ALA A 343 -1.23 3.96 -9.86
CA ALA A 343 -0.61 2.85 -10.57
C ALA A 343 0.37 2.03 -9.70
N SER A 344 0.41 2.29 -8.36
CA SER A 344 1.40 1.67 -7.47
C SER A 344 1.34 0.15 -7.42
N TYR A 345 0.17 -0.45 -7.63
CA TYR A 345 0.04 -1.90 -7.71
C TYR A 345 0.64 -2.45 -9.02
N SER A 346 0.35 -1.82 -10.15
CA SER A 346 1.00 -2.16 -11.42
C SER A 346 2.53 -1.98 -11.33
N LEU A 347 3.00 -0.89 -10.72
CA LEU A 347 4.44 -0.67 -10.52
C LEU A 347 5.06 -1.76 -9.62
N PHE A 348 4.38 -2.12 -8.53
CA PHE A 348 4.82 -3.19 -7.63
C PHE A 348 4.95 -4.55 -8.34
N VAL A 349 4.04 -4.89 -9.22
CA VAL A 349 4.08 -6.18 -9.94
C VAL A 349 5.15 -6.21 -11.03
N TRP A 350 5.35 -5.09 -11.74
CA TRP A 350 6.20 -5.07 -12.93
C TRP A 350 7.64 -4.58 -12.73
N HIS A 351 7.96 -3.89 -11.62
CA HIS A 351 9.29 -3.26 -11.48
C HIS A 351 10.45 -4.27 -11.51
N GLU A 352 10.34 -5.39 -10.80
CA GLU A 352 11.38 -6.40 -10.79
C GLU A 352 11.49 -7.18 -12.12
N PRO A 353 10.39 -7.69 -12.72
CA PRO A 353 10.45 -8.28 -14.06
C PRO A 353 11.06 -7.35 -15.12
N ILE A 354 10.72 -6.06 -15.10
CA ILE A 354 11.30 -5.06 -16.01
C ILE A 354 12.79 -4.85 -15.72
N MET A 355 13.17 -4.72 -14.46
CA MET A 355 14.57 -4.58 -14.04
C MET A 355 15.40 -5.76 -14.53
N LEU A 356 14.96 -6.99 -14.28
CA LEU A 356 15.66 -8.21 -14.69
C LEU A 356 15.70 -8.36 -16.22
N ALA A 357 14.63 -7.98 -16.93
CA ALA A 357 14.63 -7.99 -18.40
C ALA A 357 15.65 -7.00 -18.97
N LEU A 358 15.74 -5.78 -18.43
CA LEU A 358 16.74 -4.79 -18.84
C LEU A 358 18.16 -5.25 -18.50
N TYR A 359 18.36 -5.85 -17.33
CA TYR A 359 19.63 -6.36 -16.86
C TYR A 359 20.13 -7.49 -17.78
N ASN A 360 19.30 -8.50 -18.02
CA ASN A 360 19.63 -9.65 -18.87
C ASN A 360 19.84 -9.28 -20.35
N ALA A 361 19.21 -8.19 -20.81
CA ALA A 361 19.42 -7.65 -22.16
C ALA A 361 20.71 -6.81 -22.29
N GLY A 362 21.47 -6.61 -21.20
CA GLY A 362 22.65 -5.75 -21.19
C GLY A 362 22.35 -4.25 -21.41
N LEU A 363 21.13 -3.83 -21.09
CA LEU A 363 20.66 -2.44 -21.24
C LEU A 363 20.89 -1.59 -19.99
N LEU A 364 21.35 -2.19 -18.90
CA LEU A 364 21.74 -1.50 -17.69
C LEU A 364 23.26 -1.33 -17.61
N PRO A 365 23.75 -0.28 -16.92
CA PRO A 365 25.19 -0.10 -16.68
C PRO A 365 25.76 -1.26 -15.85
N PRO A 366 27.09 -1.43 -15.83
CA PRO A 366 27.76 -2.47 -15.05
C PRO A 366 27.39 -2.40 -13.55
N ASP A 367 27.45 -3.57 -12.89
CA ASP A 367 27.18 -3.69 -11.45
C ASP A 367 28.16 -2.86 -10.60
N GLY A 368 27.74 -2.58 -9.38
CA GLY A 368 28.54 -1.86 -8.41
C GLY A 368 28.23 -0.36 -8.36
N GLN A 369 29.17 0.40 -7.77
CA GLN A 369 28.95 1.78 -7.35
C GLN A 369 28.70 2.76 -8.50
N GLU A 370 29.45 2.60 -9.60
CA GLU A 370 29.37 3.56 -10.72
C GLU A 370 28.08 3.39 -11.54
N GLY A 371 27.65 2.16 -11.73
CA GLY A 371 26.45 1.86 -12.51
C GLY A 371 25.14 2.08 -11.77
N PHE A 372 25.12 1.92 -10.44
CA PHE A 372 23.91 1.94 -9.64
C PHE A 372 23.03 3.18 -9.82
N PRO A 373 23.54 4.43 -9.75
CA PRO A 373 22.69 5.61 -9.87
C PRO A 373 21.97 5.71 -11.22
N LEU A 374 22.68 5.38 -12.31
CA LEU A 374 22.11 5.39 -13.65
C LEU A 374 21.11 4.25 -13.83
N ALA A 375 21.39 3.06 -13.27
CA ALA A 375 20.46 1.95 -13.28
C ALA A 375 19.15 2.29 -12.57
N VAL A 376 19.21 2.94 -11.40
CA VAL A 376 18.01 3.42 -10.70
C VAL A 376 17.18 4.32 -11.59
N VAL A 377 17.79 5.26 -12.31
CA VAL A 377 17.07 6.17 -13.21
C VAL A 377 16.42 5.41 -14.37
N ILE A 378 17.16 4.54 -15.03
CA ILE A 378 16.65 3.76 -16.19
C ILE A 378 15.48 2.87 -15.75
N VAL A 379 15.69 2.05 -14.72
CA VAL A 379 14.65 1.14 -14.21
C VAL A 379 13.43 1.94 -13.74
N MET A 380 13.63 3.04 -13.03
CA MET A 380 12.54 3.89 -12.55
C MET A 380 11.68 4.41 -13.69
N VAL A 381 12.29 4.96 -14.73
CA VAL A 381 11.57 5.53 -15.89
C VAL A 381 10.80 4.44 -16.62
N VAL A 382 11.46 3.31 -16.93
CA VAL A 382 10.83 2.21 -17.68
C VAL A 382 9.74 1.53 -16.86
N ALA A 383 9.97 1.27 -15.57
CA ALA A 383 9.00 0.63 -14.71
C ALA A 383 7.77 1.52 -14.47
N VAL A 384 7.94 2.84 -14.27
CA VAL A 384 6.81 3.77 -14.12
C VAL A 384 6.01 3.88 -15.41
N ALA A 385 6.67 3.93 -16.56
CA ALA A 385 6.00 3.95 -17.86
C ALA A 385 5.22 2.64 -18.11
N GLY A 386 5.85 1.48 -17.88
CA GLY A 386 5.20 0.17 -17.99
C GLY A 386 4.03 0.02 -17.02
N ALA A 387 4.19 0.48 -15.79
CA ALA A 387 3.12 0.50 -14.78
C ALA A 387 1.95 1.39 -15.20
N ALA A 388 2.20 2.54 -15.80
CA ALA A 388 1.14 3.41 -16.31
C ALA A 388 0.34 2.73 -17.42
N VAL A 389 1.00 2.07 -18.38
CA VAL A 389 0.33 1.30 -19.44
C VAL A 389 -0.47 0.16 -18.81
N SER A 390 0.13 -0.64 -17.96
CA SER A 390 -0.52 -1.77 -17.28
C SER A 390 -1.74 -1.32 -16.45
N TYR A 391 -1.64 -0.20 -15.75
CA TYR A 391 -2.76 0.38 -15.00
C TYR A 391 -3.96 0.68 -15.91
N TRP A 392 -3.74 1.38 -17.03
CA TRP A 392 -4.82 1.77 -17.93
C TRP A 392 -5.42 0.60 -18.70
N VAL A 393 -4.60 -0.39 -19.06
CA VAL A 393 -5.02 -1.53 -19.89
C VAL A 393 -5.68 -2.64 -19.04
N ILE A 394 -5.22 -2.86 -17.82
CA ILE A 394 -5.62 -4.03 -17.00
C ILE A 394 -6.30 -3.60 -15.70
N GLU A 395 -5.60 -2.83 -14.85
CA GLU A 395 -6.05 -2.55 -13.49
C GLU A 395 -7.30 -1.64 -13.48
N TYR A 396 -7.30 -0.58 -14.29
CA TYR A 396 -8.42 0.34 -14.36
C TYR A 396 -9.70 -0.31 -14.92
N PRO A 397 -9.68 -1.04 -16.05
CA PRO A 397 -10.87 -1.75 -16.55
C PRO A 397 -11.37 -2.81 -15.56
N ALA A 398 -10.48 -3.61 -14.96
CA ALA A 398 -10.85 -4.58 -13.93
C ALA A 398 -11.56 -3.90 -12.75
N SER A 399 -11.09 -2.71 -12.35
CA SER A 399 -11.71 -1.92 -11.29
C SER A 399 -13.15 -1.50 -11.60
N LEU A 400 -13.48 -1.26 -12.87
CA LEU A 400 -14.83 -0.90 -13.30
C LEU A 400 -15.81 -2.06 -13.12
N LEU A 401 -15.38 -3.30 -13.36
CA LEU A 401 -16.21 -4.51 -13.16
C LEU A 401 -16.66 -4.63 -11.69
N GLY A 402 -15.81 -4.25 -10.75
CA GLY A 402 -16.15 -4.21 -9.34
C GLY A 402 -17.27 -3.21 -8.98
N LYS A 403 -17.45 -2.16 -9.82
CA LYS A 403 -18.50 -1.14 -9.62
C LYS A 403 -19.87 -1.57 -10.19
N LEU A 404 -19.89 -2.32 -11.28
CA LEU A 404 -21.12 -2.75 -11.97
C LEU A 404 -21.99 -3.64 -11.09
N LYS A 405 -21.42 -4.44 -10.21
CA LYS A 405 -22.13 -5.41 -9.35
C LYS A 405 -22.86 -4.77 -8.17
N ASP A 406 -22.70 -3.46 -7.92
CA ASP A 406 -23.34 -2.76 -6.80
C ASP A 406 -24.79 -2.29 -7.08
N GLY A 407 -25.28 -2.36 -8.31
CA GLY A 407 -26.67 -2.01 -8.68
C GLY A 407 -27.10 -0.58 -8.36
N ARG A 408 -26.20 0.29 -7.92
CA ARG A 408 -26.44 1.69 -7.59
C ARG A 408 -25.53 2.56 -8.45
N GLY A 409 -26.09 3.19 -9.46
CA GLY A 409 -25.42 3.99 -10.49
C GLY A 409 -24.73 5.28 -10.03
N ARG A 410 -24.00 5.25 -8.92
CA ARG A 410 -23.06 6.31 -8.52
C ARG A 410 -21.68 5.72 -8.38
N PRO A 411 -20.63 6.38 -8.91
CA PRO A 411 -19.25 5.98 -8.67
C PRO A 411 -18.96 6.14 -7.17
N ARG A 412 -19.04 5.02 -6.43
CA ARG A 412 -18.59 4.99 -5.04
C ARG A 412 -17.11 4.65 -5.07
N ASP A 413 -16.30 5.58 -4.57
CA ASP A 413 -14.87 5.47 -4.44
C ASP A 413 -14.47 4.13 -3.81
N PHE A 414 -13.28 3.62 -4.18
CA PHE A 414 -12.69 2.37 -3.71
C PHE A 414 -12.47 2.29 -2.18
N TYR A 415 -12.65 3.41 -1.49
CA TYR A 415 -12.50 3.52 -0.04
C TYR A 415 -13.86 3.37 0.64
N PRO A 416 -13.93 2.70 1.81
CA PRO A 416 -15.17 2.58 2.56
C PRO A 416 -15.70 3.97 2.86
N GLU A 417 -16.98 4.19 2.53
CA GLU A 417 -17.67 5.41 2.96
C GLU A 417 -17.57 5.53 4.47
N ALA A 418 -16.89 6.56 4.94
CA ALA A 418 -17.20 7.08 6.25
C ALA A 418 -18.69 7.48 6.18
N ALA A 419 -19.55 6.77 6.90
CA ALA A 419 -20.97 7.02 6.92
C ALA A 419 -21.18 8.51 7.21
N GLY A 420 -21.89 9.19 6.30
CA GLY A 420 -22.30 10.55 6.51
C GLY A 420 -23.07 10.63 7.81
N GLN A 421 -22.74 11.62 8.59
CA GLN A 421 -23.59 12.12 9.63
C GLN A 421 -24.80 12.77 8.95
N GLY A 422 -25.98 12.21 9.18
CA GLY A 422 -27.23 12.93 9.16
C GLY A 422 -27.48 13.49 10.54
#